data_653595e19bb2f31eaa45b3ed62faadc0
#
_entry.id   653595e19bb2f31eaa45b3ed62faadc0
#
_cell.length_a   1.000
_cell.length_b   1.000
_cell.length_c   1.000
_cell.angle_alpha   90.00
_cell.angle_beta   90.00
_cell.angle_gamma   90.00
#
_symmetry.space_group_name_H-M   'P 1'
#
loop_
_entity.id
_entity.type
_entity.pdbx_description
1 polymer ?
#
loop_
_entity_poly.entity_id
_entity_poly.type
_entity_poly.pdbx_seq_one_letter_code
_entity_poly.pdbx_strand_id
1 'polypeptide(L)'
;MNRSPITRRTVLQTAGGFLVAGGLAHASGLAFQDAARGKIQKDLIFRTTEPRNGEPELAKLVKSWQTPTELFYVRSHAPNPVIDPKQFQLKVEGLVRRPITLSLDEIKQLPSMSTTATLTCAGNRRSEYNGPEYENVPKVGGVQWEGGTIGNATWAGTLLAAVLKQAEVTEGAKHVWFEGLDQIPKNGAVIGFGGSIPIEKAMLAEGPGAPLLTHTMNGAVLTPDHGYPLRMVVPGYIGARSVKWLGKIVVSDRPSPNHYVSTAYKIVKKTEALDWSESGPIYRFPINGAICTPLSNSNVAAGEIDLTGYALPSGRSGSKIKDLLISADDGRTWTRGELTGKNMDFCWQLWKARVKVNSNTKELLLRATDSAGDFMPARIPWNAKGYLRNSWYRLPI
;
A
#
# COMPACT_ATOMS: atom_id res chain seq x y z
N MET A 1 82.86 -1.29 17.03
CA MET A 1 81.79 -1.16 15.98
C MET A 1 80.89 -2.35 16.09
N ASN A 2 79.83 -2.25 16.88
CA ASN A 2 78.90 -3.34 17.13
C ASN A 2 77.54 -2.93 16.60
N ARG A 3 77.07 -3.57 15.54
CA ARG A 3 75.70 -3.48 15.02
C ARG A 3 74.91 -4.66 15.64
N SER A 4 73.92 -4.34 16.48
CA SER A 4 72.96 -5.31 16.95
C SER A 4 71.84 -5.52 15.91
N PRO A 5 71.32 -6.74 15.70
CA PRO A 5 70.25 -7.00 14.73
C PRO A 5 68.90 -6.67 15.31
N ILE A 6 68.06 -5.96 14.55
CA ILE A 6 66.65 -5.71 14.85
C ILE A 6 65.89 -7.01 14.60
N THR A 7 65.29 -7.53 15.67
CA THR A 7 64.49 -8.77 15.60
C THR A 7 63.12 -8.54 15.00
N ARG A 8 62.69 -9.46 14.13
CA ARG A 8 61.44 -9.48 13.38
C ARG A 8 60.14 -9.54 14.24
N ARG A 9 60.26 -9.39 15.56
CA ARG A 9 59.10 -9.56 16.47
C ARG A 9 58.29 -8.29 16.73
N THR A 10 58.80 -7.11 16.43
CA THR A 10 58.15 -5.82 16.76
C THR A 10 57.20 -5.29 15.65
N VAL A 11 57.21 -5.88 14.44
CA VAL A 11 56.40 -5.39 13.30
C VAL A 11 55.01 -6.08 13.25
N LEU A 12 54.81 -7.21 13.97
CA LEU A 12 53.56 -7.97 13.92
C LEU A 12 52.51 -7.53 14.94
N GLN A 13 52.88 -6.71 15.95
CA GLN A 13 51.91 -6.25 16.96
C GLN A 13 51.17 -4.96 16.61
N THR A 14 51.60 -4.19 15.60
CA THR A 14 50.93 -2.96 15.17
C THR A 14 49.96 -3.15 14.02
N ALA A 15 50.00 -4.29 13.33
CA ALA A 15 49.09 -4.56 12.21
C ALA A 15 47.77 -5.25 12.66
N GLY A 16 47.72 -5.87 13.81
CA GLY A 16 46.54 -6.59 14.30
C GLY A 16 45.45 -5.71 14.95
N GLY A 17 45.81 -4.52 15.43
CA GLY A 17 44.88 -3.64 16.15
C GLY A 17 43.92 -2.83 15.21
N PHE A 18 44.34 -2.53 14.00
CA PHE A 18 43.55 -1.73 13.07
C PHE A 18 42.49 -2.54 12.32
N LEU A 19 42.69 -3.84 12.11
CA LEU A 19 41.73 -4.70 11.41
C LEU A 19 40.52 -5.10 12.27
N VAL A 20 40.71 -5.21 13.59
CA VAL A 20 39.60 -5.58 14.51
C VAL A 20 38.71 -4.39 14.80
N ALA A 21 39.23 -3.17 14.90
CA ALA A 21 38.41 -1.96 15.11
C ALA A 21 37.58 -1.60 13.87
N GLY A 22 38.11 -1.75 12.66
CA GLY A 22 37.39 -1.54 11.42
C GLY A 22 36.30 -2.56 11.17
N GLY A 23 36.54 -3.83 11.50
CA GLY A 23 35.55 -4.91 11.36
C GLY A 23 34.37 -4.77 12.35
N LEU A 24 34.63 -4.41 13.61
CA LEU A 24 33.59 -4.19 14.60
C LEU A 24 32.75 -2.94 14.33
N ALA A 25 33.36 -1.85 13.85
CA ALA A 25 32.64 -0.63 13.47
C ALA A 25 31.76 -0.86 12.24
N HIS A 26 32.23 -1.66 11.26
CA HIS A 26 31.46 -2.01 10.07
C HIS A 26 30.30 -2.96 10.41
N ALA A 27 30.55 -3.97 11.23
CA ALA A 27 29.50 -4.90 11.68
C ALA A 27 28.43 -4.23 12.56
N SER A 28 28.82 -3.30 13.44
CA SER A 28 27.88 -2.52 14.25
C SER A 28 27.06 -1.53 13.41
N GLY A 29 27.67 -0.93 12.38
CA GLY A 29 26.97 -0.07 11.43
C GLY A 29 25.93 -0.83 10.62
N LEU A 30 26.24 -2.01 10.10
CA LEU A 30 25.31 -2.85 9.36
C LEU A 30 24.16 -3.34 10.26
N ALA A 31 24.44 -3.78 11.48
CA ALA A 31 23.42 -4.21 12.44
C ALA A 31 22.47 -3.07 12.84
N PHE A 32 22.98 -1.84 12.98
CA PHE A 32 22.16 -0.64 13.22
C PHE A 32 21.27 -0.33 12.01
N GLN A 33 21.81 -0.39 10.80
CA GLN A 33 21.02 -0.16 9.56
C GLN A 33 19.91 -1.20 9.40
N ASP A 34 20.18 -2.48 9.65
CA ASP A 34 19.18 -3.54 9.58
C ASP A 34 18.09 -3.38 10.64
N ALA A 35 18.46 -3.01 11.87
CA ALA A 35 17.49 -2.71 12.92
C ALA A 35 16.61 -1.49 12.58
N ALA A 36 17.19 -0.43 11.99
CA ALA A 36 16.48 0.77 11.58
C ALA A 36 15.55 0.54 10.38
N ARG A 37 15.86 -0.43 9.49
CA ARG A 37 14.98 -0.85 8.41
C ARG A 37 13.78 -1.67 8.86
N GLY A 38 13.76 -2.11 10.13
CA GLY A 38 12.70 -2.91 10.73
C GLY A 38 12.84 -4.42 10.46
N LYS A 39 12.31 -5.21 11.37
CA LYS A 39 12.31 -6.68 11.27
C LYS A 39 11.31 -7.15 10.21
N ILE A 40 11.63 -8.23 9.49
CA ILE A 40 10.69 -8.89 8.59
C ILE A 40 9.53 -9.47 9.42
N GLN A 41 8.31 -9.15 9.03
CA GLN A 41 7.09 -9.65 9.68
C GLN A 41 6.89 -11.12 9.35
N LYS A 42 6.83 -11.98 10.36
CA LYS A 42 6.75 -13.44 10.19
C LYS A 42 5.40 -13.94 9.65
N ASP A 43 4.35 -13.13 9.84
CA ASP A 43 2.98 -13.49 9.47
C ASP A 43 2.56 -13.05 8.06
N LEU A 44 3.49 -12.47 7.29
CA LEU A 44 3.28 -12.13 5.89
C LEU A 44 3.91 -13.16 4.96
N ILE A 45 3.20 -13.46 3.87
CA ILE A 45 3.71 -14.21 2.73
C ILE A 45 4.49 -13.21 1.86
N PHE A 46 5.81 -13.26 1.91
CA PHE A 46 6.66 -12.38 1.12
C PHE A 46 6.79 -12.89 -0.32
N ARG A 47 6.35 -12.06 -1.27
CA ARG A 47 6.54 -12.27 -2.71
C ARG A 47 7.95 -11.87 -3.16
N THR A 48 8.53 -10.86 -2.47
CA THR A 48 9.96 -10.51 -2.53
C THR A 48 10.40 -10.01 -1.16
N THR A 49 11.64 -10.33 -0.78
CA THR A 49 12.23 -9.92 0.51
C THR A 49 12.96 -8.59 0.41
N GLU A 50 13.50 -8.27 -0.79
CA GLU A 50 14.16 -7.00 -1.07
C GLU A 50 13.87 -6.57 -2.52
N PRO A 51 13.17 -5.49 -2.78
CA PRO A 51 12.41 -4.69 -1.78
C PRO A 51 11.30 -5.51 -1.14
N ARG A 52 10.94 -5.17 0.10
CA ARG A 52 9.93 -5.92 0.86
C ARG A 52 8.54 -5.79 0.23
N ASN A 53 7.96 -6.94 -0.13
CA ASN A 53 6.62 -7.04 -0.69
C ASN A 53 5.93 -8.27 -0.13
N GLY A 54 5.03 -8.07 0.82
CA GLY A 54 4.35 -9.13 1.54
C GLY A 54 2.87 -8.82 1.77
N GLU A 55 2.07 -9.87 1.78
CA GLU A 55 0.65 -9.83 2.08
C GLU A 55 0.29 -10.93 3.08
N PRO A 56 -0.69 -10.73 3.97
CA PRO A 56 -1.11 -11.76 4.91
C PRO A 56 -1.87 -12.89 4.21
N GLU A 57 -1.89 -14.04 4.84
CA GLU A 57 -2.85 -15.10 4.51
C GLU A 57 -4.28 -14.57 4.72
N LEU A 58 -5.18 -14.81 3.76
CA LEU A 58 -6.53 -14.25 3.77
C LEU A 58 -7.34 -14.65 5.01
N ALA A 59 -7.20 -15.89 5.48
CA ALA A 59 -7.89 -16.34 6.67
C ALA A 59 -7.44 -15.63 7.95
N LYS A 60 -6.18 -15.18 8.03
CA LYS A 60 -5.67 -14.37 9.14
C LYS A 60 -6.13 -12.91 9.03
N LEU A 61 -6.16 -12.39 7.80
CA LEU A 61 -6.52 -11.00 7.50
C LEU A 61 -7.90 -10.60 8.03
N VAL A 62 -8.89 -11.49 7.90
CA VAL A 62 -10.30 -11.20 8.23
C VAL A 62 -10.70 -11.57 9.66
N LYS A 63 -9.76 -11.98 10.52
CA LYS A 63 -10.03 -12.27 11.92
C LYS A 63 -10.37 -11.01 12.74
N SER A 64 -9.94 -9.84 12.28
CA SER A 64 -10.20 -8.56 12.94
C SER A 64 -10.60 -7.50 11.92
N TRP A 65 -11.58 -6.67 12.28
CA TRP A 65 -11.99 -5.53 11.46
C TRP A 65 -10.87 -4.48 11.31
N GLN A 66 -10.11 -4.24 12.37
CA GLN A 66 -8.88 -3.45 12.29
C GLN A 66 -7.70 -4.42 12.10
N THR A 67 -7.02 -4.30 10.97
CA THR A 67 -5.86 -5.15 10.65
C THR A 67 -4.72 -4.86 11.62
N PRO A 68 -4.22 -5.85 12.39
CA PRO A 68 -3.02 -5.70 13.19
C PRO A 68 -1.83 -5.21 12.35
N THR A 69 -0.98 -4.38 12.92
CA THR A 69 0.14 -3.76 12.19
C THR A 69 1.07 -4.81 11.57
N GLU A 70 1.29 -5.93 12.26
CA GLU A 70 2.11 -7.06 11.80
C GLU A 70 1.49 -7.86 10.65
N LEU A 71 0.17 -7.77 10.46
CA LEU A 71 -0.56 -8.38 9.34
C LEU A 71 -0.85 -7.40 8.21
N PHE A 72 -0.54 -6.11 8.39
CA PHE A 72 -0.80 -5.12 7.34
C PHE A 72 0.20 -5.31 6.20
N TYR A 73 -0.30 -5.39 4.95
CA TYR A 73 0.54 -5.64 3.79
C TYR A 73 1.67 -4.62 3.62
N VAL A 74 2.80 -5.07 3.11
CA VAL A 74 3.97 -4.25 2.81
C VAL A 74 4.16 -4.19 1.30
N ARG A 75 4.27 -2.97 0.75
CA ARG A 75 4.61 -2.73 -0.65
C ARG A 75 5.68 -1.66 -0.76
N SER A 76 6.86 -2.04 -1.24
CA SER A 76 8.02 -1.15 -1.45
C SER A 76 8.61 -1.33 -2.84
N HIS A 77 9.25 -0.30 -3.38
CA HIS A 77 9.89 -0.32 -4.70
C HIS A 77 11.42 -0.28 -4.61
N ALA A 78 11.94 0.02 -3.43
CA ALA A 78 13.35 -0.03 -3.02
C ALA A 78 13.43 -0.48 -1.56
N PRO A 79 14.63 -0.78 -1.03
CA PRO A 79 14.85 -0.97 0.40
C PRO A 79 14.27 0.17 1.24
N ASN A 80 13.81 -0.16 2.45
CA ASN A 80 13.34 0.88 3.37
C ASN A 80 14.50 1.85 3.69
N PRO A 81 14.30 3.18 3.56
CA PRO A 81 15.32 4.14 3.94
C PRO A 81 15.52 4.15 5.46
N VAL A 82 16.76 4.39 5.88
CA VAL A 82 17.12 4.64 7.28
C VAL A 82 17.02 6.14 7.52
N ILE A 83 16.06 6.58 8.35
CA ILE A 83 15.78 7.99 8.59
C ILE A 83 15.93 8.29 10.07
N ASP A 84 16.81 9.23 10.42
CA ASP A 84 16.89 9.79 11.76
C ASP A 84 15.75 10.81 11.95
N PRO A 85 14.80 10.58 12.87
CA PRO A 85 13.68 11.49 13.08
C PRO A 85 14.10 12.86 13.62
N LYS A 86 15.28 12.97 14.27
CA LYS A 86 15.82 14.24 14.77
C LYS A 86 16.37 15.14 13.66
N GLN A 87 16.79 14.53 12.55
CA GLN A 87 17.28 15.25 11.35
C GLN A 87 16.24 15.31 10.24
N PHE A 88 15.09 14.68 10.47
CA PHE A 88 14.02 14.65 9.48
C PHE A 88 13.49 16.05 9.18
N GLN A 89 13.33 16.33 7.89
CA GLN A 89 12.73 17.56 7.38
C GLN A 89 11.79 17.27 6.23
N LEU A 90 10.60 17.86 6.28
CA LEU A 90 9.63 17.89 5.20
C LEU A 90 9.71 19.23 4.48
N LYS A 91 9.97 19.21 3.16
CA LYS A 91 9.96 20.42 2.32
C LYS A 91 8.59 20.58 1.66
N VAL A 92 8.08 21.81 1.65
CA VAL A 92 6.85 22.20 0.93
C VAL A 92 7.18 23.36 0.00
N GLU A 93 6.95 23.17 -1.28
CA GLU A 93 7.38 24.12 -2.33
C GLU A 93 6.38 24.14 -3.53
N GLY A 94 6.71 24.83 -4.59
CA GLY A 94 5.92 24.96 -5.81
C GLY A 94 5.00 26.17 -5.80
N LEU A 95 3.74 26.04 -6.18
CA LEU A 95 2.74 27.12 -6.22
C LEU A 95 2.27 27.50 -4.80
N VAL A 96 3.20 27.99 -4.00
CA VAL A 96 2.99 28.52 -2.64
C VAL A 96 3.67 29.88 -2.50
N ARG A 97 3.10 30.80 -1.70
CA ARG A 97 3.73 32.09 -1.40
C ARG A 97 4.91 31.94 -0.44
N ARG A 98 4.84 30.95 0.45
CA ARG A 98 5.84 30.69 1.48
C ARG A 98 6.34 29.24 1.37
N PRO A 99 7.39 28.95 0.61
CA PRO A 99 8.07 27.67 0.75
C PRO A 99 8.53 27.47 2.20
N ILE A 100 8.22 26.32 2.78
CA ILE A 100 8.54 26.00 4.18
C ILE A 100 9.28 24.67 4.26
N THR A 101 10.08 24.56 5.31
CA THR A 101 10.72 23.30 5.72
C THR A 101 10.33 23.07 7.17
N LEU A 102 9.79 21.89 7.46
CA LEU A 102 9.26 21.55 8.78
C LEU A 102 9.98 20.32 9.33
N SER A 103 10.42 20.40 10.58
CA SER A 103 10.83 19.24 11.37
C SER A 103 9.62 18.37 11.72
N LEU A 104 9.88 17.15 12.18
CA LEU A 104 8.82 16.24 12.62
C LEU A 104 8.01 16.82 13.79
N ASP A 105 8.68 17.54 14.70
CA ASP A 105 8.03 18.13 15.86
C ASP A 105 7.15 19.34 15.48
N GLU A 106 7.60 20.19 14.57
CA GLU A 106 6.77 21.27 14.03
C GLU A 106 5.54 20.74 13.30
N ILE A 107 5.67 19.66 12.53
CA ILE A 107 4.52 19.00 11.88
C ILE A 107 3.50 18.53 12.92
N LYS A 108 3.94 17.94 14.03
CA LYS A 108 3.06 17.44 15.09
C LYS A 108 2.32 18.56 15.86
N GLN A 109 2.79 19.80 15.81
CA GLN A 109 2.13 20.95 16.45
C GLN A 109 0.97 21.48 15.59
N LEU A 110 0.89 21.14 14.31
CA LEU A 110 -0.19 21.59 13.43
C LEU A 110 -1.49 20.84 13.71
N PRO A 111 -2.64 21.38 13.27
CA PRO A 111 -3.95 20.72 13.40
C PRO A 111 -3.91 19.28 12.91
N SER A 112 -4.34 18.37 13.75
CA SER A 112 -4.26 16.93 13.55
C SER A 112 -5.60 16.23 13.76
N MET A 113 -5.74 15.04 13.22
CA MET A 113 -6.90 14.18 13.46
C MET A 113 -6.51 12.69 13.41
N SER A 114 -7.46 11.87 13.83
CA SER A 114 -7.39 10.41 13.67
C SER A 114 -8.53 9.95 12.77
N THR A 115 -8.24 9.07 11.82
CA THR A 115 -9.25 8.45 10.97
C THR A 115 -8.95 6.96 10.79
N THR A 116 -10.00 6.15 10.66
CA THR A 116 -9.82 4.76 10.23
C THR A 116 -10.08 4.70 8.73
N ALA A 117 -9.17 4.08 7.99
CA ALA A 117 -9.29 3.94 6.55
C ALA A 117 -8.62 2.66 6.06
N THR A 118 -9.24 2.03 5.07
CA THR A 118 -8.65 0.92 4.33
C THR A 118 -7.69 1.47 3.27
N LEU A 119 -6.47 0.96 3.27
CA LEU A 119 -5.54 1.12 2.15
C LEU A 119 -5.50 -0.17 1.34
N THR A 120 -5.55 -0.05 0.03
CA THR A 120 -5.43 -1.19 -0.88
C THR A 120 -4.45 -0.89 -2.00
N CYS A 121 -3.62 -1.87 -2.35
CA CYS A 121 -2.73 -1.77 -3.50
C CYS A 121 -3.56 -1.76 -4.80
N ALA A 122 -3.18 -0.92 -5.77
CA ALA A 122 -3.81 -0.98 -7.10
C ALA A 122 -3.66 -2.36 -7.77
N GLY A 123 -2.65 -3.14 -7.36
CA GLY A 123 -2.41 -4.49 -7.84
C GLY A 123 -3.04 -5.60 -6.99
N ASN A 124 -3.92 -5.29 -6.04
CA ASN A 124 -4.64 -6.33 -5.30
C ASN A 124 -5.33 -7.29 -6.27
N ARG A 125 -5.20 -8.62 -6.08
CA ARG A 125 -5.71 -9.66 -6.97
C ARG A 125 -5.06 -9.69 -8.38
N ARG A 126 -3.82 -9.18 -8.53
CA ARG A 126 -3.12 -9.15 -9.82
C ARG A 126 -2.88 -10.54 -10.40
N SER A 127 -2.59 -11.53 -9.57
CA SER A 127 -2.33 -12.91 -10.01
C SER A 127 -3.45 -13.47 -10.89
N GLU A 128 -4.70 -13.03 -10.68
CA GLU A 128 -5.86 -13.47 -11.46
C GLU A 128 -5.80 -13.07 -12.94
N TYR A 129 -5.05 -12.00 -13.30
CA TYR A 129 -4.82 -11.64 -14.71
C TYR A 129 -3.90 -12.63 -15.45
N ASN A 130 -3.25 -13.52 -14.73
CA ASN A 130 -2.41 -14.58 -15.31
C ASN A 130 -3.10 -15.97 -15.27
N GLY A 131 -4.37 -16.01 -14.83
CA GLY A 131 -5.21 -17.19 -14.81
C GLY A 131 -5.89 -17.50 -16.14
N PRO A 132 -6.72 -18.55 -16.18
CA PRO A 132 -7.38 -19.04 -17.41
C PRO A 132 -8.23 -18.01 -18.13
N GLU A 133 -8.83 -17.06 -17.41
CA GLU A 133 -9.66 -16.00 -18.00
C GLU A 133 -8.89 -15.12 -19.02
N TYR A 134 -7.55 -15.07 -18.90
CA TYR A 134 -6.65 -14.20 -19.67
C TYR A 134 -5.54 -14.98 -20.38
N GLU A 135 -5.75 -16.26 -20.73
CA GLU A 135 -4.74 -17.11 -21.37
C GLU A 135 -4.28 -16.61 -22.75
N ASN A 136 -5.17 -15.93 -23.48
CA ASN A 136 -4.92 -15.42 -24.84
C ASN A 136 -4.39 -13.99 -24.90
N VAL A 137 -3.93 -13.43 -23.78
CA VAL A 137 -3.33 -12.09 -23.70
C VAL A 137 -1.96 -12.16 -23.03
N PRO A 138 -1.10 -11.13 -23.21
CA PRO A 138 0.21 -11.12 -22.57
C PRO A 138 0.14 -11.28 -21.05
N LYS A 139 1.05 -12.05 -20.47
CA LYS A 139 1.16 -12.19 -19.02
C LYS A 139 1.49 -10.86 -18.37
N VAL A 140 0.80 -10.57 -17.28
CA VAL A 140 0.99 -9.34 -16.50
C VAL A 140 2.18 -9.51 -15.57
N GLY A 141 3.18 -8.64 -15.74
CA GLY A 141 4.36 -8.62 -14.88
C GLY A 141 4.14 -7.92 -13.53
N GLY A 142 5.21 -7.83 -12.74
CA GLY A 142 5.21 -7.24 -11.41
C GLY A 142 4.89 -8.26 -10.32
N VAL A 143 4.77 -7.79 -9.07
CA VAL A 143 4.49 -8.67 -7.93
C VAL A 143 3.10 -9.30 -8.10
N GLN A 144 3.06 -10.63 -8.08
CA GLN A 144 1.83 -11.42 -8.27
C GLN A 144 1.05 -11.48 -6.95
N TRP A 145 0.35 -10.40 -6.67
CA TRP A 145 -0.50 -10.26 -5.50
C TRP A 145 -1.76 -11.10 -5.60
N GLU A 146 -2.12 -11.74 -4.51
CA GLU A 146 -3.44 -12.31 -4.30
C GLU A 146 -4.41 -11.26 -3.70
N GLY A 147 -5.41 -11.68 -2.92
CA GLY A 147 -6.40 -10.79 -2.33
C GLY A 147 -5.96 -10.08 -1.04
N GLY A 148 -4.72 -10.28 -0.58
CA GLY A 148 -4.25 -9.82 0.73
C GLY A 148 -3.57 -8.45 0.73
N THR A 149 -3.39 -7.79 -0.41
CA THR A 149 -2.79 -6.44 -0.43
C THR A 149 -3.80 -5.33 -0.11
N ILE A 150 -4.44 -5.50 1.02
CA ILE A 150 -5.45 -4.62 1.60
C ILE A 150 -5.33 -4.67 3.12
N GLY A 151 -5.69 -3.59 3.80
CA GLY A 151 -5.75 -3.56 5.26
C GLY A 151 -6.49 -2.32 5.75
N ASN A 152 -7.18 -2.47 6.87
CA ASN A 152 -7.94 -1.41 7.51
C ASN A 152 -7.27 -1.03 8.83
N ALA A 153 -6.85 0.22 8.97
CA ALA A 153 -6.12 0.68 10.16
C ALA A 153 -6.59 2.05 10.60
N THR A 154 -6.35 2.36 11.86
CA THR A 154 -6.52 3.70 12.41
C THR A 154 -5.23 4.49 12.22
N TRP A 155 -5.32 5.63 11.55
CA TRP A 155 -4.22 6.51 11.21
C TRP A 155 -4.38 7.83 11.94
N ALA A 156 -3.33 8.32 12.60
CA ALA A 156 -3.36 9.64 13.20
C ALA A 156 -2.16 10.48 12.78
N GLY A 157 -2.40 11.75 12.59
CA GLY A 157 -1.39 12.70 12.14
C GLY A 157 -1.96 14.05 11.77
N THR A 158 -1.13 14.86 11.17
CA THR A 158 -1.39 16.26 10.80
C THR A 158 -2.25 16.32 9.53
N LEU A 159 -3.23 17.20 9.51
CA LEU A 159 -4.02 17.49 8.30
C LEU A 159 -3.12 18.06 7.19
N LEU A 160 -3.17 17.49 5.98
CA LEU A 160 -2.45 18.03 4.83
C LEU A 160 -2.89 19.48 4.56
N ALA A 161 -4.17 19.78 4.67
CA ALA A 161 -4.71 21.12 4.48
C ALA A 161 -4.09 22.15 5.44
N ALA A 162 -3.75 21.75 6.67
CA ALA A 162 -3.09 22.66 7.63
C ALA A 162 -1.67 23.02 7.19
N VAL A 163 -0.91 22.04 6.69
CA VAL A 163 0.43 22.27 6.13
C VAL A 163 0.37 23.16 4.90
N LEU A 164 -0.56 22.90 4.00
CA LEU A 164 -0.76 23.68 2.77
C LEU A 164 -1.21 25.12 3.08
N LYS A 165 -2.05 25.31 4.09
CA LYS A 165 -2.46 26.63 4.56
C LYS A 165 -1.28 27.43 5.12
N GLN A 166 -0.37 26.80 5.86
CA GLN A 166 0.84 27.45 6.39
C GLN A 166 1.79 27.86 5.26
N ALA A 167 1.86 27.09 4.17
CA ALA A 167 2.65 27.40 2.98
C ALA A 167 1.99 28.47 2.07
N GLU A 168 0.73 28.83 2.31
CA GLU A 168 -0.04 29.80 1.54
C GLU A 168 -0.13 29.42 0.05
N VAL A 169 -0.90 28.36 -0.24
CA VAL A 169 -1.15 27.90 -1.62
C VAL A 169 -1.67 29.06 -2.49
N THR A 170 -1.07 29.21 -3.67
CA THR A 170 -1.43 30.27 -4.61
C THR A 170 -2.56 29.87 -5.55
N GLU A 171 -3.19 30.87 -6.16
CA GLU A 171 -4.14 30.68 -7.24
C GLU A 171 -3.50 29.91 -8.42
N GLY A 172 -4.29 29.07 -9.10
CA GLY A 172 -3.80 28.23 -10.20
C GLY A 172 -3.29 26.86 -9.77
N ALA A 173 -3.17 26.57 -8.46
CA ALA A 173 -2.86 25.24 -7.96
C ALA A 173 -3.99 24.26 -8.28
N LYS A 174 -3.63 23.12 -8.91
CA LYS A 174 -4.59 22.06 -9.28
C LYS A 174 -4.22 20.70 -8.69
N HIS A 175 -2.96 20.52 -8.32
CA HIS A 175 -2.42 19.26 -7.80
C HIS A 175 -1.46 19.47 -6.65
N VAL A 176 -1.35 18.44 -5.80
CA VAL A 176 -0.32 18.35 -4.77
C VAL A 176 0.46 17.05 -5.02
N TRP A 177 1.77 17.15 -5.15
CA TRP A 177 2.68 16.02 -5.33
C TRP A 177 3.32 15.62 -4.01
N PHE A 178 3.61 14.35 -3.89
CA PHE A 178 4.31 13.75 -2.76
C PHE A 178 5.54 13.01 -3.25
N GLU A 179 6.68 13.15 -2.58
CA GLU A 179 7.89 12.41 -2.88
C GLU A 179 8.43 11.77 -1.61
N GLY A 180 8.69 10.46 -1.69
CA GLY A 180 9.31 9.67 -0.63
C GLY A 180 10.83 9.84 -0.61
N LEU A 181 11.42 9.48 0.52
CA LEU A 181 12.88 9.48 0.75
C LEU A 181 13.54 8.15 0.34
N ASP A 182 12.76 7.18 -0.15
CA ASP A 182 13.28 5.94 -0.71
C ASP A 182 14.06 6.21 -2.01
N GLN A 183 15.06 5.38 -2.28
CA GLN A 183 15.97 5.55 -3.41
C GLN A 183 15.73 4.45 -4.44
N ILE A 184 14.98 4.77 -5.48
CA ILE A 184 14.58 3.82 -6.51
C ILE A 184 15.38 4.08 -7.78
N PRO A 185 16.26 3.15 -8.22
CA PRO A 185 16.92 3.24 -9.52
C PRO A 185 15.88 3.19 -10.64
N LYS A 186 15.84 4.20 -11.50
CA LYS A 186 14.89 4.30 -12.60
C LYS A 186 15.45 5.07 -13.78
N ASN A 187 15.55 4.41 -14.94
CA ASN A 187 15.99 5.04 -16.20
C ASN A 187 17.30 5.84 -16.07
N GLY A 188 18.30 5.28 -15.38
CA GLY A 188 19.60 5.92 -15.16
C GLY A 188 19.65 6.99 -14.06
N ALA A 189 18.52 7.27 -13.40
CA ALA A 189 18.44 8.19 -12.26
C ALA A 189 18.01 7.45 -10.99
N VAL A 190 18.19 8.09 -9.84
CA VAL A 190 17.60 7.65 -8.55
C VAL A 190 16.48 8.62 -8.20
N ILE A 191 15.26 8.08 -7.99
CA ILE A 191 14.08 8.86 -7.65
C ILE A 191 13.44 8.34 -6.37
N GLY A 192 12.74 9.21 -5.63
CA GLY A 192 11.81 8.81 -4.60
C GLY A 192 10.50 8.26 -5.20
N PHE A 193 9.78 7.42 -4.46
CA PHE A 193 8.43 7.04 -4.86
C PHE A 193 7.52 8.27 -4.87
N GLY A 194 6.82 8.51 -5.98
CA GLY A 194 5.98 9.69 -6.17
C GLY A 194 4.49 9.41 -6.13
N GLY A 195 3.75 10.35 -5.56
CA GLY A 195 2.29 10.41 -5.61
C GLY A 195 1.80 11.78 -6.07
N SER A 196 0.55 11.87 -6.48
CA SER A 196 -0.12 13.13 -6.80
C SER A 196 -1.61 13.00 -6.53
N ILE A 197 -2.22 14.04 -5.99
CA ILE A 197 -3.68 14.13 -5.80
C ILE A 197 -4.20 15.49 -6.25
N PRO A 198 -5.48 15.61 -6.67
CA PRO A 198 -6.10 16.90 -6.96
C PRO A 198 -6.11 17.82 -5.74
N ILE A 199 -6.03 19.13 -5.96
CA ILE A 199 -5.98 20.15 -4.88
C ILE A 199 -7.24 20.12 -4.01
N GLU A 200 -8.41 19.85 -4.60
CA GLU A 200 -9.69 19.79 -3.88
C GLU A 200 -9.65 18.67 -2.84
N LYS A 201 -9.03 17.53 -3.18
CA LYS A 201 -8.81 16.42 -2.24
C LYS A 201 -7.79 16.79 -1.17
N ALA A 202 -6.70 17.48 -1.54
CA ALA A 202 -5.63 17.88 -0.63
C ALA A 202 -6.09 18.92 0.41
N MET A 203 -7.03 19.77 0.04
CA MET A 203 -7.55 20.86 0.90
C MET A 203 -8.70 20.45 1.83
N LEU A 204 -9.13 19.17 1.80
CA LEU A 204 -10.10 18.68 2.79
C LEU A 204 -9.51 18.80 4.19
N ALA A 205 -10.13 19.62 5.03
CA ALA A 205 -9.66 19.96 6.37
C ALA A 205 -10.41 19.21 7.49
N GLU A 206 -11.42 18.41 7.12
CA GLU A 206 -12.26 17.69 8.08
C GLU A 206 -12.87 16.43 7.46
N GLY A 207 -13.47 15.61 8.30
CA GLY A 207 -14.14 14.38 7.89
C GLY A 207 -13.19 13.23 7.58
N PRO A 208 -13.74 12.00 7.45
CA PRO A 208 -12.95 10.77 7.29
C PRO A 208 -12.17 10.71 5.96
N GLY A 209 -12.50 11.58 5.01
CA GLY A 209 -11.83 11.69 3.72
C GLY A 209 -10.62 12.62 3.68
N ALA A 210 -10.34 13.39 4.74
CA ALA A 210 -9.23 14.34 4.78
C ALA A 210 -7.87 13.61 4.70
N PRO A 211 -6.95 14.03 3.81
CA PRO A 211 -5.61 13.47 3.76
C PRO A 211 -4.76 13.87 4.96
N LEU A 212 -3.98 12.92 5.47
CA LEU A 212 -3.14 13.10 6.66
C LEU A 212 -1.67 12.85 6.36
N LEU A 213 -0.81 13.68 6.96
CA LEU A 213 0.59 13.40 7.22
C LEU A 213 0.64 12.57 8.52
N THR A 214 0.73 11.25 8.38
CA THR A 214 0.53 10.31 9.47
C THR A 214 1.85 9.92 10.10
N HIS A 215 1.92 9.92 11.42
CA HIS A 215 3.07 9.46 12.21
C HIS A 215 2.72 8.30 13.16
N THR A 216 1.43 7.92 13.27
CA THR A 216 1.00 6.75 14.04
C THR A 216 0.03 5.89 13.23
N MET A 217 0.05 4.59 13.52
CA MET A 217 -0.83 3.56 12.97
C MET A 217 -1.30 2.66 14.10
N ASN A 218 -2.61 2.45 14.24
CA ASN A 218 -3.21 1.64 15.29
C ASN A 218 -2.80 2.05 16.72
N GLY A 219 -2.63 3.35 16.95
CA GLY A 219 -2.23 3.90 18.25
C GLY A 219 -0.73 3.81 18.58
N ALA A 220 0.09 3.24 17.70
CA ALA A 220 1.54 3.14 17.86
C ALA A 220 2.27 3.96 16.79
N VAL A 221 3.55 4.28 17.05
CA VAL A 221 4.44 4.90 16.06
C VAL A 221 4.55 4.00 14.83
N LEU A 222 4.61 4.59 13.64
CA LEU A 222 4.80 3.86 12.39
C LEU A 222 6.03 2.97 12.45
N THR A 223 5.94 1.77 11.88
CA THR A 223 7.12 0.94 11.62
C THR A 223 7.86 1.42 10.37
N PRO A 224 9.14 1.07 10.18
CA PRO A 224 9.86 1.35 8.94
C PRO A 224 9.13 0.85 7.69
N ASP A 225 8.54 -0.34 7.71
CA ASP A 225 7.78 -0.92 6.59
C ASP A 225 6.52 -0.11 6.25
N HIS A 226 5.97 0.60 7.23
CA HIS A 226 4.76 1.41 7.06
C HIS A 226 5.04 2.90 6.91
N GLY A 227 6.33 3.32 6.76
CA GLY A 227 6.71 4.66 6.35
C GLY A 227 7.19 5.58 7.50
N TYR A 228 7.73 5.01 8.61
CA TYR A 228 8.37 5.83 9.66
C TYR A 228 9.42 6.78 9.09
N PRO A 229 9.54 8.05 9.53
CA PRO A 229 8.77 8.66 10.62
C PRO A 229 7.44 9.30 10.16
N LEU A 230 7.23 9.52 8.84
CA LEU A 230 6.09 10.24 8.30
C LEU A 230 5.65 9.64 6.96
N ARG A 231 4.33 9.47 6.79
CA ARG A 231 3.73 9.07 5.51
C ARG A 231 2.48 9.84 5.19
N MET A 232 2.08 9.87 3.93
CA MET A 232 0.73 10.25 3.54
C MET A 232 -0.26 9.10 3.77
N VAL A 233 -1.48 9.46 4.17
CA VAL A 233 -2.68 8.62 4.07
C VAL A 233 -3.75 9.42 3.35
N VAL A 234 -4.25 8.88 2.24
CA VAL A 234 -5.27 9.50 1.40
C VAL A 234 -6.48 8.56 1.32
N PRO A 235 -7.47 8.69 2.23
CA PRO A 235 -8.63 7.80 2.27
C PRO A 235 -9.40 7.79 0.94
N GLY A 236 -9.83 6.60 0.51
CA GLY A 236 -10.57 6.39 -0.75
C GLY A 236 -9.69 6.27 -2.00
N TYR A 237 -8.38 6.52 -1.90
CA TYR A 237 -7.45 6.41 -3.01
C TYR A 237 -6.59 5.15 -2.90
N ILE A 238 -6.10 4.65 -4.04
CA ILE A 238 -5.16 3.52 -4.07
C ILE A 238 -3.94 3.78 -3.18
N GLY A 239 -3.38 2.75 -2.57
CA GLY A 239 -2.23 2.85 -1.66
C GLY A 239 -1.03 3.60 -2.25
N ALA A 240 -0.88 3.62 -3.57
CA ALA A 240 0.16 4.39 -4.27
C ALA A 240 0.04 5.92 -4.10
N ARG A 241 -1.10 6.44 -3.66
CA ARG A 241 -1.27 7.87 -3.34
C ARG A 241 -0.96 8.18 -1.88
N SER A 242 -0.78 7.16 -1.07
CA SER A 242 -0.40 7.23 0.35
C SER A 242 1.11 6.97 0.51
N VAL A 243 1.92 7.92 0.00
CA VAL A 243 3.38 7.83 -0.10
C VAL A 243 4.02 7.65 1.29
N LYS A 244 4.90 6.65 1.43
CA LYS A 244 5.68 6.38 2.64
C LYS A 244 6.96 7.22 2.68
N TRP A 245 7.53 7.40 3.87
CA TRP A 245 8.79 8.14 4.07
C TRP A 245 8.74 9.52 3.40
N LEU A 246 7.66 10.23 3.60
CA LEU A 246 7.38 11.50 2.93
C LEU A 246 8.46 12.54 3.24
N GLY A 247 9.19 13.01 2.21
CA GLY A 247 10.25 14.03 2.35
C GLY A 247 9.92 15.34 1.67
N LYS A 248 8.99 15.33 0.68
CA LYS A 248 8.65 16.55 -0.06
C LYS A 248 7.19 16.59 -0.50
N ILE A 249 6.64 17.79 -0.45
CA ILE A 249 5.34 18.17 -1.01
C ILE A 249 5.56 19.29 -2.02
N VAL A 250 4.98 19.17 -3.23
CA VAL A 250 5.04 20.22 -4.26
C VAL A 250 3.62 20.56 -4.70
N VAL A 251 3.26 21.82 -4.57
CA VAL A 251 1.98 22.33 -5.10
C VAL A 251 2.17 22.72 -6.57
N SER A 252 1.26 22.30 -7.45
CA SER A 252 1.44 22.44 -8.89
C SER A 252 0.11 22.65 -9.64
N ASP A 253 0.21 23.13 -10.88
CA ASP A 253 -0.91 23.27 -11.82
C ASP A 253 -1.26 21.95 -12.57
N ARG A 254 -0.48 20.89 -12.39
CA ARG A 254 -0.59 19.61 -13.11
C ARG A 254 -0.22 18.42 -12.25
N PRO A 255 -0.58 17.17 -12.63
CA PRO A 255 -0.13 15.95 -11.97
C PRO A 255 1.40 15.83 -11.96
N SER A 256 1.95 15.13 -10.96
CA SER A 256 3.40 14.92 -10.84
C SER A 256 4.00 14.24 -12.08
N PRO A 257 5.15 14.71 -12.57
CA PRO A 257 5.92 14.05 -13.63
C PRO A 257 6.62 12.77 -13.15
N ASN A 258 6.60 12.48 -11.85
CA ASN A 258 7.22 11.26 -11.30
C ASN A 258 6.71 10.01 -12.02
N HIS A 259 7.60 9.05 -12.27
CA HIS A 259 7.29 7.80 -12.97
C HIS A 259 6.02 7.10 -12.44
N TYR A 260 5.76 7.14 -11.14
CA TYR A 260 4.62 6.48 -10.48
C TYR A 260 3.29 7.25 -10.62
N VAL A 261 3.31 8.36 -11.35
CA VAL A 261 2.12 9.14 -11.73
C VAL A 261 2.01 9.27 -13.24
N SER A 262 3.12 9.59 -13.91
CA SER A 262 3.14 9.85 -15.35
C SER A 262 3.12 8.57 -16.21
N THR A 263 3.65 7.45 -15.71
CA THR A 263 3.78 6.19 -16.45
C THR A 263 3.13 5.02 -15.71
N ALA A 264 3.55 4.71 -14.48
CA ALA A 264 2.94 3.65 -13.69
C ALA A 264 1.62 4.12 -13.03
N TYR A 265 0.84 3.16 -12.52
CA TYR A 265 -0.50 3.39 -11.94
C TYR A 265 -1.46 4.12 -12.87
N LYS A 266 -1.48 3.67 -14.13
CA LYS A 266 -2.43 4.01 -15.18
C LYS A 266 -3.07 2.75 -15.75
N ILE A 267 -4.26 2.87 -16.34
CA ILE A 267 -4.94 1.75 -17.01
C ILE A 267 -4.63 1.84 -18.50
N VAL A 268 -3.82 0.92 -19.00
CA VAL A 268 -3.51 0.76 -20.42
C VAL A 268 -4.01 -0.60 -20.88
N LYS A 269 -4.94 -0.61 -21.84
CA LYS A 269 -5.70 -1.80 -22.24
C LYS A 269 -5.20 -2.43 -23.54
N LYS A 270 -4.41 -1.74 -24.34
CA LYS A 270 -3.90 -2.24 -25.62
C LYS A 270 -2.72 -3.18 -25.39
N THR A 271 -2.68 -4.25 -26.16
CA THR A 271 -1.62 -5.26 -26.12
C THR A 271 -0.52 -4.99 -27.17
N GLU A 272 -0.84 -4.32 -28.28
CA GLU A 272 0.03 -4.15 -29.44
C GLU A 272 1.00 -2.98 -29.32
N ALA A 273 0.53 -1.86 -28.75
CA ALA A 273 1.36 -0.69 -28.46
C ALA A 273 0.94 -0.08 -27.12
N LEU A 274 1.81 -0.14 -26.12
CA LEU A 274 1.52 0.42 -24.80
C LEU A 274 1.72 1.94 -24.85
N ASP A 275 0.64 2.70 -24.94
CA ASP A 275 0.66 4.15 -24.80
C ASP A 275 0.24 4.58 -23.38
N TRP A 276 1.20 5.02 -22.61
CA TRP A 276 0.99 5.46 -21.23
C TRP A 276 0.37 6.86 -21.14
N SER A 277 0.23 7.58 -22.25
CA SER A 277 -0.47 8.88 -22.31
C SER A 277 -1.99 8.73 -22.40
N GLU A 278 -2.50 7.60 -22.88
CA GLU A 278 -3.95 7.37 -23.12
C GLU A 278 -4.82 7.47 -21.87
N SER A 279 -4.26 7.31 -20.68
CA SER A 279 -5.05 7.39 -19.45
C SER A 279 -4.39 8.29 -18.40
N GLY A 280 -5.23 8.95 -17.60
CA GLY A 280 -4.79 9.69 -16.44
C GLY A 280 -4.31 8.78 -15.31
N PRO A 281 -3.70 9.37 -14.26
CA PRO A 281 -3.31 8.63 -13.07
C PRO A 281 -4.52 8.00 -12.36
N ILE A 282 -4.36 6.78 -11.86
CA ILE A 282 -5.37 6.14 -11.00
C ILE A 282 -5.38 6.88 -9.65
N TYR A 283 -6.57 7.28 -9.20
CA TYR A 283 -6.78 7.88 -7.89
C TYR A 283 -7.59 6.94 -6.99
N ARG A 284 -8.89 6.83 -7.21
CA ARG A 284 -9.80 6.02 -6.39
C ARG A 284 -9.66 4.53 -6.70
N PHE A 285 -9.86 3.71 -5.69
CA PHE A 285 -10.05 2.28 -5.90
C PHE A 285 -11.52 1.97 -6.20
N PRO A 286 -11.83 0.97 -7.04
CA PRO A 286 -13.17 0.47 -7.26
C PRO A 286 -13.65 -0.38 -6.07
N ILE A 287 -14.95 -0.67 -6.03
CA ILE A 287 -15.50 -1.73 -5.17
C ILE A 287 -14.73 -3.05 -5.40
N ASN A 288 -14.44 -3.78 -4.33
CA ASN A 288 -13.73 -5.06 -4.39
C ASN A 288 -14.15 -5.97 -3.23
N GLY A 289 -13.80 -7.25 -3.30
CA GLY A 289 -14.05 -8.20 -2.24
C GLY A 289 -13.33 -9.53 -2.48
N ALA A 290 -13.23 -10.32 -1.43
CA ALA A 290 -12.69 -11.67 -1.47
C ALA A 290 -13.41 -12.61 -0.49
N ILE A 291 -13.46 -13.89 -0.83
CA ILE A 291 -13.72 -15.00 0.09
C ILE A 291 -12.38 -15.36 0.72
N CYS A 292 -12.29 -15.34 2.03
CA CYS A 292 -11.04 -15.54 2.76
C CYS A 292 -10.98 -16.87 3.50
N THR A 293 -12.13 -17.47 3.79
CA THR A 293 -12.26 -18.85 4.29
C THR A 293 -13.43 -19.52 3.59
N PRO A 294 -13.28 -20.80 3.19
CA PRO A 294 -12.06 -21.62 3.23
C PRO A 294 -10.95 -21.03 2.35
N LEU A 295 -9.74 -21.56 2.46
CA LEU A 295 -8.65 -21.19 1.54
C LEU A 295 -8.87 -21.82 0.16
N SER A 296 -8.27 -21.23 -0.86
CA SER A 296 -8.31 -21.75 -2.24
C SER A 296 -7.77 -23.20 -2.31
N ASN A 297 -8.43 -24.03 -3.12
CA ASN A 297 -8.12 -25.45 -3.28
C ASN A 297 -8.17 -26.26 -1.98
N SER A 298 -9.01 -25.86 -1.04
CA SER A 298 -9.32 -26.66 0.15
C SER A 298 -10.24 -27.81 -0.24
N ASN A 299 -9.98 -29.01 0.30
CA ASN A 299 -10.92 -30.12 0.19
C ASN A 299 -12.14 -29.83 1.06
N VAL A 300 -13.20 -29.31 0.47
CA VAL A 300 -14.44 -28.97 1.15
C VAL A 300 -15.42 -30.13 1.00
N ALA A 301 -15.87 -30.70 2.11
CA ALA A 301 -16.89 -31.74 2.09
C ALA A 301 -18.23 -31.19 1.59
N ALA A 302 -18.99 -32.05 0.86
CA ALA A 302 -20.37 -31.71 0.49
C ALA A 302 -21.23 -31.46 1.73
N GLY A 303 -22.08 -30.42 1.70
CA GLY A 303 -22.89 -30.00 2.81
C GLY A 303 -22.95 -28.48 2.96
N GLU A 304 -23.36 -28.01 4.12
CA GLU A 304 -23.31 -26.59 4.45
C GLU A 304 -21.91 -26.20 4.94
N ILE A 305 -21.38 -25.10 4.42
CA ILE A 305 -20.07 -24.57 4.80
C ILE A 305 -20.19 -23.10 5.20
N ASP A 306 -19.38 -22.72 6.18
CA ASP A 306 -19.28 -21.33 6.63
C ASP A 306 -18.16 -20.63 5.84
N LEU A 307 -18.48 -19.43 5.37
CA LEU A 307 -17.60 -18.56 4.63
C LEU A 307 -17.36 -17.26 5.38
N THR A 308 -16.14 -16.73 5.28
CA THR A 308 -15.84 -15.36 5.73
C THR A 308 -15.01 -14.63 4.70
N GLY A 309 -15.08 -13.30 4.72
CA GLY A 309 -14.28 -12.48 3.81
C GLY A 309 -14.40 -11.00 4.08
N TYR A 310 -13.91 -10.22 3.13
CA TYR A 310 -14.05 -8.77 3.14
C TYR A 310 -14.77 -8.28 1.89
N ALA A 311 -15.42 -7.11 2.01
CA ALA A 311 -15.92 -6.31 0.91
C ALA A 311 -15.53 -4.85 1.15
N LEU A 312 -14.88 -4.23 0.18
CA LEU A 312 -14.47 -2.84 0.19
C LEU A 312 -15.39 -2.06 -0.75
N PRO A 313 -16.20 -1.09 -0.28
CA PRO A 313 -16.94 -0.20 -1.17
C PRO A 313 -15.97 0.64 -2.00
N SER A 314 -16.44 1.22 -3.08
CA SER A 314 -15.62 2.14 -3.90
C SER A 314 -15.09 3.31 -3.07
N GLY A 315 -13.96 3.89 -3.48
CA GLY A 315 -13.30 5.00 -2.77
C GLY A 315 -14.05 6.34 -2.85
N ARG A 316 -15.38 6.32 -3.05
CA ARG A 316 -16.26 7.49 -3.00
C ARG A 316 -16.65 7.81 -1.56
N SER A 317 -16.79 9.08 -1.24
CA SER A 317 -17.29 9.50 0.07
C SER A 317 -18.71 9.00 0.29
N GLY A 318 -19.00 8.48 1.48
CA GLY A 318 -20.32 7.95 1.84
C GLY A 318 -20.66 6.59 1.23
N SER A 319 -19.80 6.01 0.38
CA SER A 319 -20.05 4.70 -0.21
C SER A 319 -20.01 3.59 0.83
N LYS A 320 -21.01 2.70 0.80
CA LYS A 320 -21.20 1.56 1.71
C LYS A 320 -21.56 0.32 0.91
N ILE A 321 -21.17 -0.87 1.35
CA ILE A 321 -21.64 -2.11 0.75
C ILE A 321 -23.17 -2.19 0.93
N LYS A 322 -23.89 -2.33 -0.17
CA LYS A 322 -25.36 -2.46 -0.21
C LYS A 322 -25.79 -3.91 -0.29
N ASP A 323 -25.22 -4.65 -1.23
CA ASP A 323 -25.47 -6.06 -1.45
C ASP A 323 -24.16 -6.83 -1.56
N LEU A 324 -24.15 -8.01 -0.93
CA LEU A 324 -23.07 -8.98 -1.03
C LEU A 324 -23.69 -10.36 -1.22
N LEU A 325 -23.34 -11.00 -2.32
CA LEU A 325 -23.97 -12.23 -2.78
C LEU A 325 -22.91 -13.28 -3.12
N ILE A 326 -23.18 -14.53 -2.70
CA ILE A 326 -22.33 -15.68 -2.91
C ILE A 326 -23.08 -16.72 -3.73
N SER A 327 -22.41 -17.35 -4.69
CA SER A 327 -22.94 -18.50 -5.45
C SER A 327 -22.00 -19.70 -5.33
N ALA A 328 -22.59 -20.89 -5.26
CA ALA A 328 -21.91 -22.19 -5.28
C ALA A 328 -22.29 -23.03 -6.50
N ASP A 329 -22.93 -22.43 -7.52
CA ASP A 329 -23.50 -23.09 -8.69
C ASP A 329 -23.30 -22.27 -10.00
N ASP A 330 -22.13 -21.71 -10.18
CA ASP A 330 -21.71 -20.90 -11.33
C ASP A 330 -22.62 -19.66 -11.57
N GLY A 331 -23.15 -19.07 -10.49
CA GLY A 331 -23.96 -17.85 -10.56
C GLY A 331 -25.44 -18.08 -10.93
N ARG A 332 -25.93 -19.31 -10.89
CA ARG A 332 -27.35 -19.64 -11.13
C ARG A 332 -28.22 -19.19 -9.98
N THR A 333 -27.76 -19.44 -8.76
CA THR A 333 -28.44 -18.98 -7.53
C THR A 333 -27.47 -18.20 -6.66
N TRP A 334 -27.99 -17.31 -5.83
CA TRP A 334 -27.22 -16.42 -5.00
C TRP A 334 -27.75 -16.37 -3.56
N THR A 335 -26.86 -16.57 -2.60
CA THR A 335 -27.12 -16.43 -1.18
C THR A 335 -26.58 -15.08 -0.71
N ARG A 336 -27.35 -14.35 0.08
CA ARG A 336 -26.91 -13.08 0.68
C ARG A 336 -25.94 -13.34 1.83
N GLY A 337 -24.81 -12.67 1.83
CA GLY A 337 -23.88 -12.63 2.96
C GLY A 337 -24.33 -11.60 4.01
N GLU A 338 -24.02 -11.87 5.26
CA GLU A 338 -24.21 -10.98 6.40
C GLU A 338 -22.98 -10.10 6.58
N LEU A 339 -23.14 -8.79 6.49
CA LEU A 339 -22.07 -7.83 6.76
C LEU A 339 -21.81 -7.75 8.27
N THR A 340 -20.56 -7.76 8.67
CA THR A 340 -20.13 -7.74 10.07
C THR A 340 -19.13 -6.60 10.32
N GLY A 341 -18.92 -6.25 11.60
CA GLY A 341 -18.00 -5.18 11.97
C GLY A 341 -18.60 -3.79 11.86
N LYS A 342 -17.72 -2.78 11.72
CA LYS A 342 -18.12 -1.37 11.70
C LYS A 342 -18.36 -0.91 10.26
N ASN A 343 -19.44 -0.15 10.06
CA ASN A 343 -19.76 0.48 8.77
C ASN A 343 -19.30 1.94 8.75
N MET A 344 -18.04 2.15 8.45
CA MET A 344 -17.39 3.46 8.40
C MET A 344 -17.02 3.85 6.97
N ASP A 345 -16.93 5.16 6.68
CA ASP A 345 -16.48 5.67 5.38
C ASP A 345 -15.04 5.26 5.09
N PHE A 346 -14.76 4.93 3.83
CA PHE A 346 -13.45 4.50 3.36
C PHE A 346 -12.89 3.24 4.04
N CYS A 347 -13.75 2.49 4.74
CA CYS A 347 -13.39 1.23 5.39
C CYS A 347 -14.05 0.05 4.71
N TRP A 348 -13.37 -1.07 4.71
CA TRP A 348 -13.96 -2.34 4.34
C TRP A 348 -15.03 -2.77 5.34
N GLN A 349 -15.87 -3.70 4.90
CA GLN A 349 -16.73 -4.48 5.79
C GLN A 349 -16.30 -5.94 5.72
N LEU A 350 -16.20 -6.57 6.88
CA LEU A 350 -16.10 -8.02 6.95
C LEU A 350 -17.49 -8.60 6.75
N TRP A 351 -17.52 -9.85 6.32
CA TRP A 351 -18.78 -10.55 6.10
C TRP A 351 -18.64 -12.05 6.41
N LYS A 352 -19.77 -12.69 6.68
CA LYS A 352 -19.90 -14.12 6.80
C LYS A 352 -21.11 -14.60 6.00
N ALA A 353 -21.08 -15.85 5.56
CA ALA A 353 -22.18 -16.51 4.90
C ALA A 353 -22.14 -18.01 5.16
N ARG A 354 -23.27 -18.67 4.97
CA ARG A 354 -23.37 -20.13 4.94
C ARG A 354 -23.99 -20.52 3.61
N VAL A 355 -23.33 -21.43 2.89
CA VAL A 355 -23.77 -21.91 1.58
C VAL A 355 -23.72 -23.43 1.54
N LYS A 356 -24.58 -24.01 0.72
CA LYS A 356 -24.60 -25.45 0.47
C LYS A 356 -23.73 -25.74 -0.74
N VAL A 357 -22.74 -26.63 -0.57
CA VAL A 357 -21.90 -27.16 -1.65
C VAL A 357 -22.19 -28.65 -1.85
N ASN A 358 -21.91 -29.15 -3.05
CA ASN A 358 -22.05 -30.57 -3.40
C ASN A 358 -20.83 -31.03 -4.19
N SER A 359 -20.76 -32.30 -4.55
CA SER A 359 -19.63 -32.88 -5.30
C SER A 359 -19.37 -32.25 -6.68
N ASN A 360 -20.30 -31.48 -7.23
CA ASN A 360 -20.17 -30.77 -8.50
C ASN A 360 -19.74 -29.32 -8.33
N THR A 361 -19.73 -28.79 -7.11
CA THR A 361 -19.28 -27.42 -6.81
C THR A 361 -17.76 -27.37 -6.99
N LYS A 362 -17.28 -26.61 -7.97
CA LYS A 362 -15.84 -26.46 -8.27
C LYS A 362 -15.27 -25.16 -7.78
N GLU A 363 -16.12 -24.14 -7.66
CA GLU A 363 -15.73 -22.81 -7.20
C GLU A 363 -16.88 -22.10 -6.49
N LEU A 364 -16.51 -21.16 -5.64
CA LEU A 364 -17.44 -20.21 -5.03
C LEU A 364 -17.26 -18.86 -5.67
N LEU A 365 -18.35 -18.18 -5.96
CA LEU A 365 -18.35 -16.85 -6.54
C LEU A 365 -18.81 -15.82 -5.51
N LEU A 366 -18.16 -14.66 -5.50
CA LEU A 366 -18.59 -13.49 -4.72
C LEU A 366 -18.80 -12.30 -5.64
N ARG A 367 -19.91 -11.58 -5.45
CA ARG A 367 -20.13 -10.25 -6.01
C ARG A 367 -20.69 -9.30 -4.96
N ALA A 368 -20.43 -8.01 -5.15
CA ALA A 368 -20.96 -6.98 -4.28
C ALA A 368 -21.38 -5.75 -5.10
N THR A 369 -22.31 -4.98 -4.53
CA THR A 369 -22.68 -3.64 -4.99
C THR A 369 -22.60 -2.67 -3.84
N ASP A 370 -22.33 -1.39 -4.13
CA ASP A 370 -22.30 -0.35 -3.10
C ASP A 370 -23.42 0.69 -3.28
N SER A 371 -23.57 1.56 -2.28
CA SER A 371 -24.61 2.60 -2.26
C SER A 371 -24.38 3.72 -3.29
N ALA A 372 -23.17 3.82 -3.84
CA ALA A 372 -22.84 4.76 -4.92
C ALA A 372 -23.19 4.22 -6.32
N GLY A 373 -23.69 2.96 -6.41
CA GLY A 373 -24.05 2.28 -7.65
C GLY A 373 -22.88 1.56 -8.31
N ASP A 374 -21.70 1.55 -7.70
CA ASP A 374 -20.58 0.75 -8.18
C ASP A 374 -20.80 -0.73 -7.85
N PHE A 375 -20.34 -1.64 -8.71
CA PHE A 375 -20.51 -3.08 -8.53
C PHE A 375 -19.29 -3.86 -9.03
N MET A 376 -19.17 -5.09 -8.56
CA MET A 376 -18.20 -6.06 -9.08
C MET A 376 -18.79 -6.72 -10.32
N PRO A 377 -18.27 -6.48 -11.55
CA PRO A 377 -18.77 -7.13 -12.77
C PRO A 377 -18.27 -8.58 -12.84
N ALA A 378 -18.94 -9.42 -13.65
CA ALA A 378 -18.51 -10.81 -13.84
C ALA A 378 -17.10 -10.91 -14.42
N ARG A 379 -16.74 -10.00 -15.32
CA ARG A 379 -15.42 -9.90 -15.97
C ARG A 379 -15.03 -8.44 -16.14
N ILE A 380 -13.72 -8.18 -16.20
CA ILE A 380 -13.16 -6.87 -16.55
C ILE A 380 -12.12 -7.02 -17.67
N PRO A 381 -11.91 -5.97 -18.48
CA PRO A 381 -10.88 -5.98 -19.50
C PRO A 381 -9.48 -6.18 -18.89
N TRP A 382 -8.60 -6.85 -19.66
CA TRP A 382 -7.18 -6.91 -19.35
C TRP A 382 -6.56 -5.50 -19.35
N ASN A 383 -5.54 -5.32 -18.52
CA ASN A 383 -4.69 -4.13 -18.60
C ASN A 383 -3.23 -4.51 -18.31
N ALA A 384 -2.31 -3.78 -18.92
CA ALA A 384 -0.88 -4.10 -18.98
C ALA A 384 -0.17 -4.24 -17.62
N LYS A 385 -0.74 -3.71 -16.55
CA LYS A 385 -0.17 -3.77 -15.20
C LYS A 385 -1.00 -4.57 -14.20
N GLY A 386 -2.14 -5.12 -14.62
CA GLY A 386 -3.04 -5.87 -13.76
C GLY A 386 -3.52 -5.04 -12.56
N TYR A 387 -3.91 -3.79 -12.82
CA TYR A 387 -4.43 -2.91 -11.79
C TYR A 387 -5.95 -2.97 -11.70
N LEU A 388 -6.46 -2.64 -10.52
CA LEU A 388 -7.87 -2.46 -10.23
C LEU A 388 -8.72 -3.70 -10.54
N ARG A 389 -8.21 -4.89 -10.29
CA ARG A 389 -8.98 -6.13 -10.42
C ARG A 389 -10.19 -6.08 -9.48
N ASN A 390 -11.39 -6.00 -10.02
CA ASN A 390 -12.63 -5.91 -9.25
C ASN A 390 -13.77 -6.75 -9.85
N SER A 391 -13.47 -7.72 -10.72
CA SER A 391 -14.47 -8.70 -11.16
C SER A 391 -14.92 -9.57 -9.99
N TRP A 392 -15.99 -10.34 -10.17
CA TRP A 392 -16.39 -11.35 -9.21
C TRP A 392 -15.15 -12.09 -8.68
N TYR A 393 -15.13 -12.31 -7.37
CA TYR A 393 -14.09 -13.15 -6.80
C TYR A 393 -14.45 -14.61 -7.02
N ARG A 394 -13.48 -15.39 -7.48
CA ARG A 394 -13.61 -16.82 -7.75
C ARG A 394 -12.69 -17.57 -6.81
N LEU A 395 -13.25 -18.46 -6.00
CA LEU A 395 -12.52 -19.31 -5.08
C LEU A 395 -12.67 -20.76 -5.52
N PRO A 396 -11.66 -21.39 -6.14
CA PRO A 396 -11.65 -22.83 -6.37
C PRO A 396 -11.66 -23.60 -5.05
N ILE A 397 -12.48 -24.67 -4.96
CA ILE A 397 -12.62 -25.55 -3.77
C ILE A 397 -12.51 -27.01 -4.14
#